data_0f007f0eddaafcc17af5489b00bbc837
#
_entry.id   0f007f0eddaafcc17af5489b00bbc837
#
_cell.length_a   1.000
_cell.length_b   1.000
_cell.length_c   1.000
_cell.angle_alpha   90.00
_cell.angle_beta   90.00
_cell.angle_gamma   90.00
#
_symmetry.space_group_name_H-M   'P 1'
#
loop_
_entity.id
_entity.type
_entity.pdbx_description
1 polymer ?
#
loop_
_entity_poly.entity_id
_entity_poly.type
_entity_poly.pdbx_seq_one_letter_code
_entity_poly.pdbx_strand_id
1 'polypeptide(L)'
;MANQNDLSRSLVALEQNNTIIAVIEMSLNYWLIAGIVPGVHRHPLKKLNVDEKALLQLLRQWRDEAAKAGHVITRMAVAFEAGRDGFWLARWLRARGVEAHVIHPTSVAVPREHRRAKTDRLDTELLKRAFLGWLRGEPEHCRMAAIPSLQEEDAKRPTRERENLVGERTRIINRMKACLVRFGIRNFKPTLSKAPERLNELYTPEGDLLPPNTLAELRRDMARLRFIIGQINEIEAARLQRLEQAPVEGPTAMVRLVARVIGVGIETADMLVHEILSRDLRDRRAVARYAGLTGAPDESGSKRREKGLAKAGNARVRRGMIQLAWRFLLHQKDSALTQWYRARTASAGGKRKTMIVALARKLLIALWRLVTTGEVPTGVVLRAA
;
A
#
# COMPACT_ATOMS: atom_id res chain seq x y z
N MET A 1 1.41 -7.96 -28.74
CA MET A 1 2.18 -6.78 -28.34
C MET A 1 2.47 -6.85 -26.86
N ALA A 2 3.73 -6.74 -26.43
CA ALA A 2 4.07 -6.67 -25.01
C ALA A 2 3.47 -5.38 -24.44
N ASN A 3 2.71 -5.52 -23.37
CA ASN A 3 2.01 -4.38 -22.74
C ASN A 3 3.08 -3.49 -22.08
N GLN A 4 3.15 -2.22 -22.44
CA GLN A 4 4.15 -1.23 -21.98
C GLN A 4 4.26 -1.15 -20.43
N ASN A 5 3.30 -1.71 -19.70
CA ASN A 5 3.21 -1.70 -18.23
C ASN A 5 3.47 -3.08 -17.58
N ASP A 6 4.19 -3.98 -18.25
CA ASP A 6 4.57 -5.24 -17.62
C ASP A 6 5.79 -5.06 -16.71
N LEU A 7 5.54 -4.88 -15.41
CA LEU A 7 6.57 -4.73 -14.37
C LEU A 7 7.19 -6.07 -13.92
N SER A 8 6.82 -7.18 -14.54
CA SER A 8 7.34 -8.52 -14.20
C SER A 8 8.64 -8.89 -14.92
N ARG A 9 9.01 -8.16 -15.97
CA ARG A 9 10.23 -8.35 -16.74
C ARG A 9 10.62 -7.07 -17.49
N SER A 10 11.88 -6.94 -17.87
CA SER A 10 12.34 -5.86 -18.76
C SER A 10 11.74 -6.05 -20.16
N LEU A 11 11.31 -4.95 -20.76
CA LEU A 11 10.89 -4.91 -22.17
C LEU A 11 12.04 -4.50 -23.11
N VAL A 12 13.16 -4.04 -22.54
CA VAL A 12 14.37 -3.64 -23.27
C VAL A 12 15.35 -4.80 -23.17
N ALA A 13 15.89 -5.22 -24.31
CA ALA A 13 16.90 -6.27 -24.37
C ALA A 13 18.15 -5.88 -23.55
N LEU A 14 18.71 -6.83 -22.83
CA LEU A 14 19.93 -6.62 -22.06
C LEU A 14 21.17 -6.87 -22.92
N GLU A 15 21.91 -5.81 -23.21
CA GLU A 15 23.25 -5.87 -23.80
C GLU A 15 24.29 -5.85 -22.67
N GLN A 16 24.74 -7.03 -22.25
CA GLN A 16 25.60 -7.16 -21.06
C GLN A 16 26.93 -6.40 -21.19
N ASN A 17 27.50 -6.33 -22.40
CA ASN A 17 28.80 -5.67 -22.65
C ASN A 17 28.70 -4.12 -22.61
N ASN A 18 27.48 -3.58 -22.69
CA ASN A 18 27.23 -2.13 -22.77
C ASN A 18 26.42 -1.62 -21.57
N THR A 19 26.11 -2.49 -20.60
CA THR A 19 25.25 -2.15 -19.45
C THR A 19 25.97 -2.37 -18.13
N ILE A 20 26.08 -1.32 -17.32
CA ILE A 20 26.41 -1.46 -15.90
C ILE A 20 25.13 -1.80 -15.15
N ILE A 21 25.18 -2.86 -14.35
CA ILE A 21 24.09 -3.27 -13.48
C ILE A 21 24.52 -3.08 -12.04
N ALA A 22 23.72 -2.37 -11.24
CA ALA A 22 23.97 -2.19 -9.82
C ALA A 22 22.74 -2.49 -8.99
N VAL A 23 22.92 -3.05 -7.82
CA VAL A 23 21.87 -3.20 -6.80
C VAL A 23 22.33 -2.56 -5.50
N ILE A 24 21.38 -2.02 -4.76
CA ILE A 24 21.63 -1.32 -3.51
C ILE A 24 20.79 -1.96 -2.40
N GLU A 25 21.46 -2.47 -1.38
CA GLU A 25 20.84 -2.77 -0.10
C GLU A 25 20.92 -1.53 0.78
N MET A 26 19.74 -0.98 1.11
CA MET A 26 19.62 0.31 1.80
C MET A 26 19.42 0.11 3.28
N SER A 27 20.36 0.58 4.10
CA SER A 27 20.20 0.69 5.56
C SER A 27 20.12 2.16 6.01
N LEU A 28 19.85 2.38 7.30
CA LEU A 28 19.81 3.73 7.87
C LEU A 28 21.15 4.47 7.79
N ASN A 29 22.24 3.74 7.97
CA ASN A 29 23.55 4.32 8.22
C ASN A 29 24.49 4.18 7.02
N TYR A 30 24.23 3.25 6.12
CA TYR A 30 25.04 2.98 4.96
C TYR A 30 24.27 2.26 3.86
N TRP A 31 24.77 2.32 2.65
CA TRP A 31 24.31 1.54 1.52
C TRP A 31 25.38 0.53 1.12
N LEU A 32 24.96 -0.70 0.84
CA LEU A 32 25.81 -1.74 0.27
C LEU A 32 25.48 -1.89 -1.22
N ILE A 33 26.44 -1.58 -2.10
CA ILE A 33 26.25 -1.55 -3.53
C ILE A 33 27.02 -2.71 -4.17
N ALA A 34 26.32 -3.61 -4.85
CA ALA A 34 26.95 -4.63 -5.69
C ALA A 34 26.76 -4.29 -7.16
N GLY A 35 27.81 -4.45 -7.95
CA GLY A 35 27.81 -4.16 -9.38
C GLY A 35 28.13 -5.37 -10.24
N ILE A 36 27.71 -5.30 -11.51
CA ILE A 36 28.23 -6.08 -12.64
C ILE A 36 28.70 -5.03 -13.63
N VAL A 37 30.03 -4.99 -13.84
CA VAL A 37 30.69 -3.98 -14.68
C VAL A 37 31.36 -4.70 -15.84
N PRO A 38 31.04 -4.36 -17.10
CA PRO A 38 31.66 -4.97 -18.26
C PRO A 38 33.18 -4.86 -18.24
N GLY A 39 33.88 -5.94 -18.58
CA GLY A 39 35.35 -6.01 -18.59
C GLY A 39 36.03 -6.13 -17.23
N VAL A 40 35.25 -6.08 -16.12
CA VAL A 40 35.75 -6.27 -14.75
C VAL A 40 35.40 -7.67 -14.26
N HIS A 41 36.43 -8.55 -14.15
CA HIS A 41 36.24 -9.96 -13.78
C HIS A 41 35.63 -10.15 -12.35
N ARG A 42 35.97 -9.26 -11.40
CA ARG A 42 35.44 -9.33 -10.05
C ARG A 42 34.24 -8.38 -9.92
N HIS A 43 33.08 -8.93 -9.59
CA HIS A 43 31.89 -8.13 -9.29
C HIS A 43 32.17 -7.21 -8.09
N PRO A 44 32.19 -5.89 -8.27
CA PRO A 44 32.48 -4.98 -7.20
C PRO A 44 31.39 -4.98 -6.13
N LEU A 45 31.81 -4.93 -4.87
CA LEU A 45 30.95 -4.74 -3.71
C LEU A 45 31.52 -3.57 -2.90
N LYS A 46 30.75 -2.48 -2.78
CA LYS A 46 31.18 -1.25 -2.11
C LYS A 46 30.18 -0.86 -1.03
N LYS A 47 30.72 -0.43 0.11
CA LYS A 47 29.95 0.16 1.19
C LYS A 47 30.13 1.67 1.13
N LEU A 48 29.02 2.43 1.06
CA LEU A 48 28.97 3.87 1.08
C LEU A 48 28.16 4.34 2.29
N ASN A 49 28.46 5.55 2.76
CA ASN A 49 27.52 6.27 3.60
C ASN A 49 26.23 6.57 2.80
N VAL A 50 25.17 6.98 3.49
CA VAL A 50 23.91 7.38 2.83
C VAL A 50 24.15 8.72 2.13
N ASP A 51 24.68 8.65 0.90
CA ASP A 51 25.06 9.80 0.06
C ASP A 51 24.80 9.45 -1.42
N GLU A 52 23.79 10.09 -2.00
CA GLU A 52 23.41 9.91 -3.38
C GLU A 52 24.45 10.45 -4.37
N LYS A 53 25.24 11.45 -3.97
CA LYS A 53 26.30 12.00 -4.82
C LYS A 53 27.48 11.02 -4.88
N ALA A 54 27.87 10.45 -3.73
CA ALA A 54 28.89 9.41 -3.67
C ALA A 54 28.48 8.17 -4.49
N LEU A 55 27.19 7.78 -4.45
CA LEU A 55 26.64 6.72 -5.31
C LEU A 55 26.82 7.05 -6.80
N LEU A 56 26.48 8.26 -7.22
CA LEU A 56 26.62 8.66 -8.62
C LEU A 56 28.08 8.70 -9.06
N GLN A 57 28.98 9.15 -8.18
CA GLN A 57 30.43 9.10 -8.43
C GLN A 57 30.93 7.67 -8.60
N LEU A 58 30.50 6.74 -7.75
CA LEU A 58 30.83 5.32 -7.86
C LEU A 58 30.37 4.73 -9.21
N LEU A 59 29.13 5.04 -9.63
CA LEU A 59 28.61 4.55 -10.92
C LEU A 59 29.42 5.13 -12.11
N ARG A 60 29.83 6.40 -12.03
CA ARG A 60 30.72 7.03 -13.03
C ARG A 60 32.09 6.38 -13.03
N GLN A 61 32.69 6.15 -11.87
CA GLN A 61 33.96 5.42 -11.75
C GLN A 61 33.86 4.03 -12.41
N TRP A 62 32.82 3.27 -12.17
CA TRP A 62 32.63 1.98 -12.83
C TRP A 62 32.48 2.08 -14.35
N ARG A 63 31.86 3.16 -14.85
CA ARG A 63 31.79 3.44 -16.29
C ARG A 63 33.20 3.69 -16.84
N ASP A 64 34.02 4.43 -16.14
CA ASP A 64 35.39 4.73 -16.55
C ASP A 64 36.29 3.47 -16.49
N GLU A 65 36.08 2.60 -15.50
CA GLU A 65 36.74 1.29 -15.41
C GLU A 65 36.36 0.38 -16.61
N ALA A 66 35.07 0.32 -16.96
CA ALA A 66 34.63 -0.41 -18.14
C ALA A 66 35.20 0.14 -19.45
N ALA A 67 35.29 1.47 -19.57
CA ALA A 67 35.89 2.13 -20.74
C ALA A 67 37.38 1.78 -20.87
N LYS A 68 38.13 1.74 -19.77
CA LYS A 68 39.53 1.30 -19.76
C LYS A 68 39.67 -0.16 -20.15
N ALA A 69 38.66 -0.98 -19.91
CA ALA A 69 38.60 -2.39 -20.36
C ALA A 69 38.08 -2.58 -21.80
N GLY A 70 37.90 -1.48 -22.56
CA GLY A 70 37.45 -1.51 -23.95
C GLY A 70 35.95 -1.59 -24.18
N HIS A 71 35.12 -1.33 -23.14
CA HIS A 71 33.68 -1.37 -23.25
C HIS A 71 33.06 0.02 -23.32
N VAL A 72 32.10 0.22 -24.24
CA VAL A 72 31.32 1.46 -24.34
C VAL A 72 30.02 1.29 -23.58
N ILE A 73 29.87 1.99 -22.47
CA ILE A 73 28.67 1.90 -21.62
C ILE A 73 27.60 2.87 -22.12
N THR A 74 26.51 2.31 -22.62
CA THR A 74 25.32 3.06 -23.07
C THR A 74 24.19 3.05 -22.05
N ARG A 75 24.22 2.12 -21.07
CA ARG A 75 23.14 1.93 -20.11
C ARG A 75 23.70 1.72 -18.69
N MET A 76 23.12 2.41 -17.72
CA MET A 76 23.36 2.16 -16.28
C MET A 76 22.03 1.82 -15.63
N ALA A 77 21.83 0.56 -15.24
CA ALA A 77 20.62 0.05 -14.61
C ALA A 77 20.88 -0.18 -13.12
N VAL A 78 20.09 0.50 -12.26
CA VAL A 78 20.22 0.43 -10.81
C VAL A 78 18.90 -0.06 -10.22
N ALA A 79 18.95 -1.00 -9.27
CA ALA A 79 17.77 -1.43 -8.54
C ALA A 79 18.01 -1.50 -7.03
N PHE A 80 16.95 -1.30 -6.27
CA PHE A 80 16.90 -1.50 -4.81
C PHE A 80 15.51 -1.95 -4.38
N GLU A 81 15.42 -2.51 -3.17
CA GLU A 81 14.15 -2.98 -2.65
C GLU A 81 13.28 -1.82 -2.16
N ALA A 82 11.97 -1.87 -2.43
CA ALA A 82 11.01 -0.91 -1.89
C ALA A 82 10.94 -1.03 -0.37
N GLY A 83 11.51 -0.08 0.31
CA GLY A 83 11.61 -0.03 1.77
C GLY A 83 11.08 1.28 2.36
N ARG A 84 11.56 1.59 3.56
CA ARG A 84 11.21 2.81 4.30
C ARG A 84 11.60 4.09 3.57
N ASP A 85 12.70 4.08 2.83
CA ASP A 85 13.20 5.25 2.10
C ASP A 85 12.32 5.66 0.90
N GLY A 86 11.35 4.83 0.54
CA GLY A 86 10.39 5.15 -0.52
C GLY A 86 11.02 5.18 -1.91
N PHE A 87 10.66 6.18 -2.72
CA PHE A 87 11.00 6.23 -4.15
C PHE A 87 11.89 7.42 -4.54
N TRP A 88 12.33 8.22 -3.57
CA TRP A 88 13.07 9.47 -3.83
C TRP A 88 14.38 9.21 -4.60
N LEU A 89 15.14 8.18 -4.21
CA LEU A 89 16.41 7.85 -4.83
C LEU A 89 16.22 7.43 -6.31
N ALA A 90 15.17 6.67 -6.60
CA ALA A 90 14.88 6.28 -7.98
C ALA A 90 14.53 7.48 -8.85
N ARG A 91 13.73 8.44 -8.35
CA ARG A 91 13.44 9.69 -9.05
C ARG A 91 14.70 10.53 -9.25
N TRP A 92 15.54 10.63 -8.22
CA TRP A 92 16.79 11.37 -8.25
C TRP A 92 17.79 10.82 -9.26
N LEU A 93 17.94 9.49 -9.32
CA LEU A 93 18.79 8.79 -10.30
C LEU A 93 18.27 8.97 -11.74
N ARG A 94 16.97 8.79 -11.94
CA ARG A 94 16.33 8.96 -13.26
C ARG A 94 16.51 10.38 -13.82
N ALA A 95 16.40 11.41 -12.98
CA ALA A 95 16.66 12.78 -13.36
C ALA A 95 18.12 13.04 -13.80
N ARG A 96 19.02 12.06 -13.57
CA ARG A 96 20.46 12.13 -13.93
C ARG A 96 20.85 11.10 -15.00
N GLY A 97 19.86 10.55 -15.72
CA GLY A 97 20.09 9.62 -16.82
C GLY A 97 20.45 8.19 -16.38
N VAL A 98 20.28 7.86 -15.09
CA VAL A 98 20.46 6.50 -14.60
C VAL A 98 19.10 5.79 -14.57
N GLU A 99 19.01 4.63 -15.22
CA GLU A 99 17.79 3.82 -15.21
C GLU A 99 17.61 3.17 -13.86
N ALA A 100 16.71 3.72 -13.04
CA ALA A 100 16.47 3.24 -11.69
C ALA A 100 15.16 2.47 -11.58
N HIS A 101 15.21 1.34 -10.88
CA HIS A 101 14.11 0.43 -10.62
C HIS A 101 13.94 0.20 -9.12
N VAL A 102 12.71 -0.04 -8.70
CA VAL A 102 12.40 -0.40 -7.31
C VAL A 102 11.78 -1.78 -7.28
N ILE A 103 12.44 -2.72 -6.66
CA ILE A 103 12.02 -4.11 -6.57
C ILE A 103 10.94 -4.25 -5.50
N HIS A 104 9.87 -4.98 -5.81
CA HIS A 104 8.82 -5.27 -4.84
C HIS A 104 9.31 -6.35 -3.85
N PRO A 105 9.39 -6.09 -2.53
CA PRO A 105 10.04 -6.95 -1.54
C PRO A 105 9.59 -8.41 -1.57
N THR A 106 8.29 -8.64 -1.67
CA THR A 106 7.71 -9.99 -1.65
C THR A 106 7.84 -10.76 -2.97
N SER A 107 8.50 -10.17 -3.98
CA SER A 107 8.65 -10.81 -5.29
C SER A 107 10.01 -11.49 -5.48
N VAL A 108 10.98 -11.22 -4.62
CA VAL A 108 12.29 -11.88 -4.66
C VAL A 108 12.19 -13.27 -4.03
N ALA A 109 12.57 -14.29 -4.79
CA ALA A 109 12.59 -15.65 -4.29
C ALA A 109 13.79 -15.86 -3.35
N VAL A 110 13.53 -16.25 -2.10
CA VAL A 110 14.58 -16.59 -1.12
C VAL A 110 14.75 -18.10 -1.08
N PRO A 111 15.95 -18.64 -1.40
CA PRO A 111 16.25 -20.05 -1.28
C PRO A 111 15.99 -20.60 0.13
N ARG A 112 15.56 -21.86 0.23
CA ARG A 112 15.20 -22.46 1.53
C ARG A 112 16.34 -22.42 2.55
N GLU A 113 17.56 -22.65 2.10
CA GLU A 113 18.80 -22.64 2.87
C GLU A 113 19.13 -21.26 3.47
N HIS A 114 18.70 -20.16 2.83
CA HIS A 114 18.98 -18.80 3.29
C HIS A 114 17.85 -18.17 4.11
N ARG A 115 16.73 -18.88 4.34
CA ARG A 115 15.58 -18.31 5.08
C ARG A 115 15.87 -17.92 6.52
N ARG A 116 16.89 -18.50 7.15
CA ARG A 116 17.30 -18.21 8.53
C ARG A 116 18.58 -17.38 8.63
N ALA A 117 19.38 -17.33 7.58
CA ALA A 117 20.59 -16.51 7.52
C ALA A 117 20.26 -15.18 6.85
N LYS A 118 20.34 -14.09 7.61
CA LYS A 118 20.13 -12.73 7.08
C LYS A 118 21.42 -11.95 7.29
N THR A 119 22.04 -11.58 6.14
CA THR A 119 23.15 -10.62 6.13
C THR A 119 22.97 -9.71 4.92
N ASP A 120 23.33 -8.43 5.03
CA ASP A 120 23.19 -7.46 3.94
C ASP A 120 23.92 -7.93 2.67
N ARG A 121 25.01 -8.69 2.81
CA ARG A 121 25.74 -9.26 1.67
C ARG A 121 24.91 -10.33 0.93
N LEU A 122 24.22 -11.21 1.67
CA LEU A 122 23.36 -12.24 1.06
C LEU A 122 22.15 -11.58 0.39
N ASP A 123 21.54 -10.60 1.05
CA ASP A 123 20.40 -9.87 0.52
C ASP A 123 20.81 -9.11 -0.77
N THR A 124 21.99 -8.49 -0.80
CA THR A 124 22.54 -7.83 -2.00
C THR A 124 22.78 -8.82 -3.15
N GLU A 125 23.31 -10.00 -2.89
CA GLU A 125 23.51 -11.03 -3.91
C GLU A 125 22.18 -11.58 -4.46
N LEU A 126 21.18 -11.77 -3.61
CA LEU A 126 19.84 -12.17 -4.02
C LEU A 126 19.18 -11.09 -4.90
N LEU A 127 19.26 -9.83 -4.49
CA LEU A 127 18.75 -8.72 -5.28
C LEU A 127 19.45 -8.63 -6.65
N LYS A 128 20.78 -8.82 -6.69
CA LYS A 128 21.56 -8.79 -7.95
C LYS A 128 21.12 -9.89 -8.91
N ARG A 129 20.95 -11.14 -8.43
CA ARG A 129 20.46 -12.25 -9.25
C ARG A 129 19.04 -12.01 -9.75
N ALA A 130 18.15 -11.55 -8.87
CA ALA A 130 16.76 -11.26 -9.22
C ALA A 130 16.67 -10.15 -10.26
N PHE A 131 17.45 -9.07 -10.10
CA PHE A 131 17.48 -7.96 -11.04
C PHE A 131 18.08 -8.34 -12.39
N LEU A 132 19.14 -9.12 -12.40
CA LEU A 132 19.74 -9.63 -13.64
C LEU A 132 18.76 -10.49 -14.45
N GLY A 133 18.05 -11.43 -13.82
CA GLY A 133 17.01 -12.21 -14.49
C GLY A 133 15.87 -11.34 -15.03
N TRP A 134 15.44 -10.35 -14.25
CA TRP A 134 14.44 -9.39 -14.71
C TRP A 134 14.92 -8.60 -15.95
N LEU A 135 16.17 -8.12 -15.96
CA LEU A 135 16.77 -7.41 -17.10
C LEU A 135 16.90 -8.27 -18.35
N ARG A 136 17.11 -9.57 -18.20
CA ARG A 136 17.10 -10.56 -19.31
C ARG A 136 15.72 -10.84 -19.87
N GLY A 137 14.66 -10.25 -19.31
CA GLY A 137 13.28 -10.49 -19.71
C GLY A 137 12.71 -11.80 -19.16
N GLU A 138 13.41 -12.47 -18.24
CA GLU A 138 12.97 -13.72 -17.62
C GLU A 138 11.85 -13.42 -16.61
N PRO A 139 10.67 -14.07 -16.71
CA PRO A 139 9.60 -13.91 -15.73
C PRO A 139 9.98 -14.59 -14.40
N GLU A 140 9.35 -14.16 -13.30
CA GLU A 140 9.40 -14.79 -11.98
C GLU A 140 10.65 -14.54 -11.12
N HIS A 141 11.67 -13.85 -11.60
CA HIS A 141 12.83 -13.48 -10.77
C HIS A 141 12.49 -12.39 -9.74
N CYS A 142 11.88 -11.30 -10.19
CA CYS A 142 11.31 -10.26 -9.33
C CYS A 142 10.29 -9.43 -10.10
N ARG A 143 9.60 -8.54 -9.39
CA ARG A 143 8.66 -7.57 -9.96
C ARG A 143 9.03 -6.18 -9.52
N MET A 144 8.96 -5.23 -10.44
CA MET A 144 9.20 -3.84 -10.12
C MET A 144 7.94 -3.20 -9.54
N ALA A 145 8.15 -2.29 -8.59
CA ALA A 145 7.12 -1.37 -8.13
C ALA A 145 7.08 -0.16 -9.09
N ALA A 146 5.90 0.28 -9.47
CA ALA A 146 5.75 1.55 -10.18
C ALA A 146 6.21 2.70 -9.29
N ILE A 147 7.12 3.53 -9.80
CA ILE A 147 7.68 4.67 -9.07
C ILE A 147 6.72 5.84 -9.23
N PRO A 148 6.06 6.28 -8.14
CA PRO A 148 5.13 7.40 -8.19
C PRO A 148 5.88 8.73 -8.35
N SER A 149 5.23 9.72 -8.96
CA SER A 149 5.64 11.10 -8.88
C SER A 149 5.52 11.65 -7.45
N LEU A 150 6.10 12.82 -7.18
CA LEU A 150 5.92 13.50 -5.89
C LEU A 150 4.46 13.81 -5.63
N GLN A 151 3.74 14.28 -6.66
CA GLN A 151 2.32 14.62 -6.58
C GLN A 151 1.46 13.38 -6.27
N GLU A 152 1.76 12.23 -6.90
CA GLU A 152 1.04 10.98 -6.61
C GLU A 152 1.33 10.43 -5.21
N GLU A 153 2.53 10.66 -4.66
CA GLU A 153 2.85 10.32 -3.26
C GLU A 153 2.12 11.24 -2.30
N ASP A 154 2.14 12.54 -2.57
CA ASP A 154 1.51 13.57 -1.75
C ASP A 154 -0.01 13.40 -1.71
N ALA A 155 -0.64 13.11 -2.84
CA ALA A 155 -2.07 12.85 -2.95
C ALA A 155 -2.58 11.71 -2.02
N LYS A 156 -1.70 10.80 -1.60
CA LYS A 156 -2.03 9.72 -0.66
C LYS A 156 -1.93 10.14 0.81
N ARG A 157 -1.22 11.24 1.10
CA ARG A 157 -0.92 11.66 2.48
C ARG A 157 -2.16 11.92 3.31
N PRO A 158 -3.16 12.72 2.86
CA PRO A 158 -4.33 13.03 3.67
C PRO A 158 -5.12 11.79 4.10
N THR A 159 -5.28 10.82 3.19
CA THR A 159 -5.96 9.56 3.51
C THR A 159 -5.19 8.71 4.51
N ARG A 160 -3.86 8.66 4.40
CA ARG A 160 -2.99 7.89 5.29
C ARG A 160 -2.91 8.53 6.67
N GLU A 161 -2.79 9.85 6.72
CA GLU A 161 -2.81 10.61 7.97
C GLU A 161 -4.13 10.43 8.71
N ARG A 162 -5.25 10.63 8.01
CA ARG A 162 -6.57 10.40 8.59
C ARG A 162 -6.73 8.98 9.15
N GLU A 163 -6.25 7.94 8.45
CA GLU A 163 -6.30 6.56 8.95
C GLU A 163 -5.52 6.40 10.27
N ASN A 164 -4.35 7.02 10.37
CA ASN A 164 -3.55 7.01 11.60
C ASN A 164 -4.28 7.72 12.75
N LEU A 165 -4.82 8.92 12.50
CA LEU A 165 -5.59 9.69 13.48
C LEU A 165 -6.85 8.95 13.95
N VAL A 166 -7.56 8.26 13.04
CA VAL A 166 -8.70 7.40 13.41
C VAL A 166 -8.25 6.23 14.30
N GLY A 167 -7.07 5.66 14.02
CA GLY A 167 -6.47 4.64 14.88
C GLY A 167 -6.12 5.17 16.27
N GLU A 168 -5.54 6.37 16.35
CA GLU A 168 -5.21 7.05 17.61
C GLU A 168 -6.46 7.40 18.41
N ARG A 169 -7.46 7.99 17.77
CA ARG A 169 -8.78 8.25 18.35
C ARG A 169 -9.36 6.99 19.01
N THR A 170 -9.31 5.87 18.27
CA THR A 170 -9.86 4.60 18.77
C THR A 170 -9.08 4.09 19.99
N ARG A 171 -7.74 4.19 19.98
CA ARG A 171 -6.90 3.81 21.13
C ARG A 171 -7.20 4.65 22.37
N ILE A 172 -7.34 5.97 22.22
CA ILE A 172 -7.69 6.86 23.35
C ILE A 172 -9.05 6.51 23.90
N ILE A 173 -10.08 6.38 23.06
CA ILE A 173 -11.44 6.02 23.49
C ILE A 173 -11.42 4.70 24.26
N ASN A 174 -10.73 3.68 23.77
CA ASN A 174 -10.67 2.37 24.41
C ASN A 174 -9.92 2.45 25.75
N ARG A 175 -8.83 3.22 25.85
CA ARG A 175 -8.09 3.45 27.10
C ARG A 175 -8.95 4.14 28.14
N MET A 176 -9.64 5.22 27.77
CA MET A 176 -10.58 5.92 28.67
C MET A 176 -11.68 4.99 29.17
N LYS A 177 -12.31 4.22 28.27
CA LYS A 177 -13.35 3.26 28.66
C LYS A 177 -12.81 2.17 29.57
N ALA A 178 -11.64 1.62 29.29
CA ALA A 178 -11.02 0.60 30.12
C ALA A 178 -10.65 1.13 31.52
N CYS A 179 -10.22 2.38 31.62
CA CYS A 179 -9.99 3.06 32.89
C CYS A 179 -11.30 3.17 33.68
N LEU A 180 -12.36 3.72 33.08
CA LEU A 180 -13.66 3.93 33.74
C LEU A 180 -14.36 2.64 34.16
N VAL A 181 -14.19 1.55 33.40
CA VAL A 181 -14.74 0.23 33.77
C VAL A 181 -14.17 -0.28 35.10
N ARG A 182 -12.92 0.04 35.47
CA ARG A 182 -12.33 -0.31 36.78
C ARG A 182 -13.01 0.38 37.96
N PHE A 183 -13.70 1.47 37.68
CA PHE A 183 -14.52 2.23 38.64
C PHE A 183 -16.03 1.96 38.46
N GLY A 184 -16.41 0.84 37.83
CA GLY A 184 -17.82 0.47 37.63
C GLY A 184 -18.55 1.27 36.54
N ILE A 185 -17.93 2.25 35.92
CA ILE A 185 -18.55 3.17 34.96
C ILE A 185 -18.45 2.62 33.53
N ARG A 186 -19.58 2.17 32.95
CA ARG A 186 -19.62 1.50 31.63
C ARG A 186 -20.24 2.33 30.52
N ASN A 187 -21.07 3.29 30.83
CA ASN A 187 -21.94 4.01 29.88
C ASN A 187 -21.37 5.35 29.40
N PHE A 188 -20.10 5.64 29.70
CA PHE A 188 -19.46 6.88 29.27
C PHE A 188 -19.13 6.84 27.77
N LYS A 189 -19.51 7.91 27.06
CA LYS A 189 -19.27 8.09 25.62
C LYS A 189 -18.33 9.28 25.39
N PRO A 190 -17.01 9.08 25.28
CA PRO A 190 -16.02 10.16 25.17
C PRO A 190 -16.18 11.08 23.96
N THR A 191 -16.87 10.62 22.92
CA THR A 191 -17.03 11.36 21.65
C THR A 191 -18.19 12.37 21.65
N LEU A 192 -19.04 12.34 22.64
CA LEU A 192 -20.16 13.33 22.75
C LEU A 192 -19.62 14.73 23.04
N SER A 193 -20.31 15.78 22.53
CA SER A 193 -19.91 17.18 22.71
C SER A 193 -19.73 17.54 24.19
N LYS A 194 -20.67 17.18 25.04
CA LYS A 194 -20.68 17.43 26.50
C LYS A 194 -19.87 16.39 27.31
N ALA A 195 -19.04 15.55 26.67
CA ALA A 195 -18.27 14.54 27.41
C ALA A 195 -17.22 15.16 28.37
N PRO A 196 -16.55 16.28 28.05
CA PRO A 196 -15.61 16.91 28.98
C PRO A 196 -16.25 17.35 30.28
N GLU A 197 -17.44 17.97 30.22
CA GLU A 197 -18.23 18.42 31.39
C GLU A 197 -18.67 17.22 32.20
N ARG A 198 -19.31 16.25 31.54
CA ARG A 198 -19.81 15.03 32.18
C ARG A 198 -18.71 14.18 32.82
N LEU A 199 -17.47 14.29 32.36
CA LEU A 199 -16.34 13.56 32.98
C LEU A 199 -16.10 13.99 34.42
N ASN A 200 -16.36 15.26 34.75
CA ASN A 200 -16.18 15.82 36.09
C ASN A 200 -17.32 15.46 37.06
N GLU A 201 -18.43 14.98 36.52
CA GLU A 201 -19.65 14.64 37.26
C GLU A 201 -19.84 13.13 37.39
N LEU A 202 -18.79 12.35 37.11
CA LEU A 202 -18.85 10.89 37.22
C LEU A 202 -18.62 10.43 38.66
N TYR A 203 -19.52 9.58 39.09
CA TYR A 203 -19.46 8.91 40.41
C TYR A 203 -19.25 7.42 40.20
N THR A 204 -18.55 6.82 41.17
CA THR A 204 -18.44 5.36 41.27
C THR A 204 -19.77 4.78 41.75
N PRO A 205 -20.03 3.47 41.68
CA PRO A 205 -21.22 2.85 42.23
C PRO A 205 -21.37 3.05 43.74
N GLU A 206 -20.28 3.33 44.47
CA GLU A 206 -20.23 3.63 45.88
C GLU A 206 -20.67 5.06 46.18
N GLY A 207 -20.83 5.92 45.21
CA GLY A 207 -21.21 7.30 45.31
C GLY A 207 -20.06 8.30 45.44
N ASP A 208 -18.83 7.82 45.29
CA ASP A 208 -17.62 8.64 45.36
C ASP A 208 -17.26 9.24 43.98
N LEU A 209 -16.63 10.41 44.01
CA LEU A 209 -16.02 10.99 42.82
C LEU A 209 -14.82 10.18 42.37
N LEU A 210 -14.49 10.26 41.08
CA LEU A 210 -13.26 9.62 40.57
C LEU A 210 -12.02 10.15 41.31
N PRO A 211 -11.03 9.26 41.64
CA PRO A 211 -9.80 9.67 42.29
C PRO A 211 -9.07 10.78 41.51
N PRO A 212 -8.43 11.75 42.17
CA PRO A 212 -7.86 12.95 41.51
C PRO A 212 -6.88 12.64 40.40
N ASN A 213 -5.98 11.66 40.58
CA ASN A 213 -5.00 11.28 39.56
C ASN A 213 -5.66 10.61 38.33
N THR A 214 -6.68 9.79 38.56
CA THR A 214 -7.47 9.17 37.50
C THR A 214 -8.23 10.20 36.69
N LEU A 215 -8.90 11.16 37.38
CA LEU A 215 -9.61 12.24 36.72
C LEU A 215 -8.65 13.12 35.92
N ALA A 216 -7.46 13.43 36.47
CA ALA A 216 -6.44 14.20 35.76
C ALA A 216 -5.92 13.50 34.50
N GLU A 217 -5.72 12.17 34.54
CA GLU A 217 -5.36 11.36 33.38
C GLU A 217 -6.47 11.41 32.32
N LEU A 218 -7.69 11.14 32.70
CA LEU A 218 -8.85 11.14 31.80
C LEU A 218 -9.10 12.53 31.17
N ARG A 219 -8.86 13.61 31.87
CA ARG A 219 -8.92 15.00 31.34
C ARG A 219 -7.85 15.20 30.25
N ARG A 220 -6.62 14.75 30.46
CA ARG A 220 -5.56 14.81 29.43
C ARG A 220 -5.90 13.97 28.21
N ASP A 221 -6.44 12.78 28.40
CA ASP A 221 -6.89 11.93 27.28
C ASP A 221 -8.08 12.55 26.54
N MET A 222 -9.00 13.21 27.25
CA MET A 222 -10.11 13.95 26.64
C MET A 222 -9.60 15.13 25.79
N ALA A 223 -8.62 15.89 26.26
CA ALA A 223 -8.02 16.97 25.49
C ALA A 223 -7.33 16.45 24.21
N ARG A 224 -6.54 15.37 24.30
CA ARG A 224 -5.94 14.70 23.13
C ARG A 224 -7.02 14.21 22.17
N LEU A 225 -8.09 13.60 22.67
CA LEU A 225 -9.19 13.09 21.84
C LEU A 225 -9.85 14.22 21.05
N ARG A 226 -10.12 15.37 21.68
CA ARG A 226 -10.70 16.54 21.01
C ARG A 226 -9.79 17.10 19.93
N PHE A 227 -8.50 17.22 20.22
CA PHE A 227 -7.50 17.66 19.24
C PHE A 227 -7.46 16.75 18.01
N ILE A 228 -7.40 15.42 18.21
CA ILE A 228 -7.39 14.45 17.11
C ILE A 228 -8.68 14.49 16.28
N ILE A 229 -9.85 14.66 16.93
CA ILE A 229 -11.13 14.82 16.22
C ILE A 229 -11.10 16.09 15.36
N GLY A 230 -10.56 17.18 15.86
CA GLY A 230 -10.37 18.44 15.11
C GLY A 230 -9.53 18.22 13.85
N GLN A 231 -8.36 17.58 13.98
CA GLN A 231 -7.49 17.28 12.84
C GLN A 231 -8.17 16.38 11.79
N ILE A 232 -8.94 15.37 12.23
CA ILE A 232 -9.71 14.52 11.30
C ILE A 232 -10.70 15.37 10.50
N ASN A 233 -11.46 16.26 11.19
CA ASN A 233 -12.45 17.14 10.56
C ASN A 233 -11.79 18.12 9.56
N GLU A 234 -10.63 18.67 9.90
CA GLU A 234 -9.85 19.53 9.01
C GLU A 234 -9.44 18.82 7.72
N ILE A 235 -8.93 17.60 7.82
CA ILE A 235 -8.56 16.78 6.65
C ILE A 235 -9.79 16.48 5.79
N GLU A 236 -10.93 16.14 6.42
CA GLU A 236 -12.17 15.85 5.72
C GLU A 236 -12.74 17.09 5.01
N ALA A 237 -12.73 18.24 5.69
CA ALA A 237 -13.17 19.52 5.12
C ALA A 237 -12.29 19.97 3.95
N ALA A 238 -10.96 19.93 4.10
CA ALA A 238 -10.02 20.26 3.04
C ALA A 238 -10.16 19.33 1.82
N ARG A 239 -10.53 18.05 2.03
CA ARG A 239 -10.82 17.12 0.94
C ARG A 239 -12.10 17.51 0.19
N LEU A 240 -13.18 17.84 0.91
CA LEU A 240 -14.42 18.28 0.29
C LEU A 240 -14.21 19.54 -0.55
N GLN A 241 -13.51 20.53 0.00
CA GLN A 241 -13.17 21.77 -0.74
C GLN A 241 -12.37 21.49 -2.00
N ARG A 242 -11.37 20.60 -1.95
CA ARG A 242 -10.63 20.19 -3.16
C ARG A 242 -11.52 19.51 -4.19
N LEU A 243 -12.46 18.66 -3.74
CA LEU A 243 -13.41 18.00 -4.64
C LEU A 243 -14.32 19.01 -5.33
N GLU A 244 -14.77 20.06 -4.65
CA GLU A 244 -15.61 21.12 -5.23
C GLU A 244 -14.87 21.95 -6.27
N GLN A 245 -13.61 22.28 -6.01
CA GLN A 245 -12.79 23.16 -6.85
C GLN A 245 -12.07 22.45 -8.01
N ALA A 246 -11.97 21.14 -7.98
CA ALA A 246 -11.14 20.38 -8.92
C ALA A 246 -11.83 20.23 -10.30
N PRO A 247 -11.03 20.11 -11.38
CA PRO A 247 -11.54 19.90 -12.73
C PRO A 247 -12.35 18.60 -12.86
N VAL A 248 -13.10 18.52 -13.95
CA VAL A 248 -13.98 17.38 -14.27
C VAL A 248 -13.19 16.13 -14.65
N GLU A 249 -11.90 16.26 -14.89
CA GLU A 249 -11.02 15.18 -15.34
C GLU A 249 -10.00 14.73 -14.26
N GLY A 250 -9.37 13.60 -14.49
CA GLY A 250 -8.30 13.08 -13.65
C GLY A 250 -8.77 12.37 -12.38
N PRO A 251 -7.87 12.17 -11.40
CA PRO A 251 -8.17 11.39 -10.19
C PRO A 251 -9.36 11.91 -9.38
N THR A 252 -9.55 13.22 -9.33
CA THR A 252 -10.66 13.85 -8.60
C THR A 252 -12.03 13.55 -9.21
N ALA A 253 -12.11 13.52 -10.55
CA ALA A 253 -13.32 13.07 -11.24
C ALA A 253 -13.63 11.60 -10.94
N MET A 254 -12.60 10.76 -10.89
CA MET A 254 -12.76 9.35 -10.48
C MET A 254 -13.29 9.24 -9.04
N VAL A 255 -12.84 10.10 -8.11
CA VAL A 255 -13.36 10.11 -6.73
C VAL A 255 -14.84 10.45 -6.73
N ARG A 256 -15.27 11.49 -7.45
CA ARG A 256 -16.68 11.85 -7.59
C ARG A 256 -17.50 10.68 -8.17
N LEU A 257 -17.02 10.07 -9.27
CA LEU A 257 -17.70 8.95 -9.91
C LEU A 257 -17.87 7.74 -8.97
N VAL A 258 -16.81 7.33 -8.28
CA VAL A 258 -16.85 6.20 -7.33
C VAL A 258 -17.73 6.52 -6.12
N ALA A 259 -17.73 7.76 -5.62
CA ALA A 259 -18.57 8.20 -4.53
C ALA A 259 -20.06 8.26 -4.87
N ARG A 260 -20.44 8.28 -6.16
CA ARG A 260 -21.86 8.15 -6.57
C ARG A 260 -22.45 6.78 -6.27
N VAL A 261 -21.64 5.73 -6.17
CA VAL A 261 -22.11 4.40 -5.77
C VAL A 261 -22.66 4.48 -4.35
N ILE A 262 -23.96 4.24 -4.17
CA ILE A 262 -24.59 4.27 -2.84
C ILE A 262 -23.92 3.23 -1.94
N GLY A 263 -23.50 3.64 -0.74
CA GLY A 263 -22.68 2.83 0.18
C GLY A 263 -21.18 3.08 0.08
N VAL A 264 -20.70 3.78 -0.97
CA VAL A 264 -19.32 4.28 -1.03
C VAL A 264 -19.31 5.73 -0.57
N GLY A 265 -18.62 6.00 0.53
CA GLY A 265 -18.38 7.37 1.00
C GLY A 265 -17.16 7.98 0.31
N ILE A 266 -17.07 9.32 0.30
CA ILE A 266 -15.96 10.10 -0.29
C ILE A 266 -14.61 9.63 0.23
N GLU A 267 -14.50 9.37 1.54
CA GLU A 267 -13.26 8.86 2.15
C GLU A 267 -12.77 7.55 1.55
N THR A 268 -13.72 6.63 1.30
CA THR A 268 -13.41 5.33 0.70
C THR A 268 -13.09 5.47 -0.78
N ALA A 269 -13.81 6.34 -1.49
CA ALA A 269 -13.56 6.63 -2.91
C ALA A 269 -12.17 7.25 -3.10
N ASP A 270 -11.83 8.27 -2.30
CA ASP A 270 -10.53 8.93 -2.33
C ASP A 270 -9.38 7.95 -2.07
N MET A 271 -9.51 7.12 -1.02
CA MET A 271 -8.55 6.06 -0.72
C MET A 271 -8.38 5.10 -1.91
N LEU A 272 -9.48 4.63 -2.49
CA LEU A 272 -9.42 3.68 -3.61
C LEU A 272 -8.80 4.30 -4.86
N VAL A 273 -9.14 5.54 -5.19
CA VAL A 273 -8.60 6.23 -6.36
C VAL A 273 -7.10 6.41 -6.19
N HIS A 274 -6.64 7.03 -5.11
CA HIS A 274 -5.21 7.34 -4.94
C HIS A 274 -4.33 6.13 -4.65
N GLU A 275 -4.87 5.08 -4.04
CA GLU A 275 -4.07 3.87 -3.78
C GLU A 275 -4.07 2.87 -4.95
N ILE A 276 -5.16 2.78 -5.75
CA ILE A 276 -5.25 1.74 -6.79
C ILE A 276 -5.93 2.15 -8.10
N LEU A 277 -7.08 2.87 -8.09
CA LEU A 277 -7.91 3.02 -9.29
C LEU A 277 -7.33 3.97 -10.33
N SER A 278 -6.51 4.94 -9.93
CA SER A 278 -5.77 5.85 -10.83
C SER A 278 -4.52 5.21 -11.45
N ARG A 279 -4.20 3.96 -11.07
CA ARG A 279 -3.02 3.26 -11.60
C ARG A 279 -3.36 2.56 -12.90
N ASP A 280 -2.44 2.63 -13.85
CA ASP A 280 -2.54 1.84 -15.07
C ASP A 280 -2.20 0.37 -14.78
N LEU A 281 -3.24 -0.43 -14.51
CA LEU A 281 -3.13 -1.85 -14.21
C LEU A 281 -3.58 -2.65 -15.42
N ARG A 282 -2.72 -3.58 -15.88
CA ARG A 282 -2.89 -4.36 -17.09
C ARG A 282 -4.24 -5.06 -17.23
N ASP A 283 -4.73 -5.67 -16.15
CA ASP A 283 -5.94 -6.50 -16.18
C ASP A 283 -6.55 -6.69 -14.77
N ARG A 284 -7.73 -7.30 -14.72
CA ARG A 284 -8.46 -7.63 -13.48
C ARG A 284 -7.64 -8.49 -12.50
N ARG A 285 -6.68 -9.29 -12.99
CA ARG A 285 -5.81 -10.13 -12.16
C ARG A 285 -4.75 -9.27 -11.48
N ALA A 286 -4.22 -8.28 -12.20
CA ALA A 286 -3.27 -7.30 -11.65
C ALA A 286 -3.95 -6.45 -10.57
N VAL A 287 -5.18 -5.99 -10.78
CA VAL A 287 -6.00 -5.26 -9.78
C VAL A 287 -6.17 -6.09 -8.50
N ALA A 288 -6.58 -7.34 -8.62
CA ALA A 288 -6.79 -8.21 -7.47
C ALA A 288 -5.48 -8.53 -6.71
N ARG A 289 -4.38 -8.74 -7.43
CA ARG A 289 -3.04 -8.97 -6.84
C ARG A 289 -2.52 -7.74 -6.13
N TYR A 290 -2.61 -6.58 -6.77
CA TYR A 290 -2.17 -5.32 -6.16
C TYR A 290 -2.91 -5.04 -4.84
N ALA A 291 -4.20 -5.31 -4.78
CA ALA A 291 -5.00 -5.18 -3.57
C ALA A 291 -4.75 -6.29 -2.52
N GLY A 292 -4.01 -7.34 -2.86
CA GLY A 292 -3.80 -8.50 -1.99
C GLY A 292 -5.09 -9.28 -1.70
N LEU A 293 -6.01 -9.29 -2.66
CA LEU A 293 -7.30 -10.01 -2.61
C LEU A 293 -7.26 -11.33 -3.41
N THR A 294 -6.08 -11.88 -3.62
CA THR A 294 -5.88 -13.19 -4.26
C THR A 294 -5.75 -14.28 -3.21
N GLY A 295 -6.30 -15.46 -3.50
CA GLY A 295 -6.13 -16.65 -2.67
C GLY A 295 -4.68 -17.15 -2.69
N ALA A 296 -4.36 -17.97 -1.69
CA ALA A 296 -3.11 -18.74 -1.62
C ALA A 296 -3.46 -20.22 -1.77
N PRO A 297 -3.51 -20.75 -3.02
CA PRO A 297 -3.80 -22.17 -3.23
C PRO A 297 -2.67 -23.02 -2.66
N ASP A 298 -3.04 -24.12 -2.04
CA ASP A 298 -2.16 -25.18 -1.57
C ASP A 298 -2.61 -26.46 -2.24
N GLU A 299 -1.97 -26.78 -3.35
CA GLU A 299 -2.33 -27.92 -4.18
C GLU A 299 -1.17 -28.91 -4.19
N SER A 300 -1.40 -30.13 -3.75
CA SER A 300 -0.45 -31.23 -3.87
C SER A 300 -1.19 -32.54 -4.21
N GLY A 301 -0.87 -33.11 -5.38
CA GLY A 301 -1.59 -34.28 -5.89
C GLY A 301 -3.09 -34.04 -6.00
N SER A 302 -3.90 -34.90 -5.41
CA SER A 302 -5.37 -34.77 -5.41
C SER A 302 -5.91 -33.77 -4.38
N LYS A 303 -5.06 -33.28 -3.45
CA LYS A 303 -5.49 -32.38 -2.38
C LYS A 303 -5.46 -30.94 -2.85
N ARG A 304 -6.62 -30.28 -2.86
CA ARG A 304 -6.78 -28.85 -3.11
C ARG A 304 -7.27 -28.15 -1.84
N ARG A 305 -6.42 -27.32 -1.25
CA ARG A 305 -6.78 -26.51 -0.09
C ARG A 305 -6.43 -25.05 -0.37
N GLU A 306 -7.30 -24.14 0.01
CA GLU A 306 -7.00 -22.71 -0.02
C GLU A 306 -6.58 -22.25 1.38
N LYS A 307 -5.36 -21.73 1.51
CA LYS A 307 -4.79 -21.21 2.77
C LYS A 307 -5.23 -19.78 3.11
N GLY A 308 -6.28 -19.29 2.45
CA GLY A 308 -6.81 -17.94 2.61
C GLY A 308 -6.12 -16.95 1.68
N LEU A 309 -5.92 -15.71 2.13
CA LEU A 309 -5.29 -14.67 1.31
C LEU A 309 -3.77 -14.79 1.31
N ALA A 310 -3.16 -14.56 0.14
CA ALA A 310 -1.71 -14.51 -0.01
C ALA A 310 -1.04 -13.38 0.81
N LYS A 311 -1.84 -12.40 1.29
CA LYS A 311 -1.42 -11.23 2.10
C LYS A 311 -0.37 -10.31 1.43
N ALA A 312 0.09 -10.65 0.23
CA ALA A 312 0.89 -9.75 -0.60
C ALA A 312 0.03 -8.58 -1.11
N GLY A 313 0.65 -7.48 -1.53
CA GLY A 313 -0.05 -6.31 -2.08
C GLY A 313 -0.46 -5.27 -1.04
N ASN A 314 -1.29 -4.30 -1.46
CA ASN A 314 -1.66 -3.14 -0.65
C ASN A 314 -2.65 -3.49 0.47
N ALA A 315 -2.15 -3.55 1.70
CA ALA A 315 -2.93 -3.91 2.88
C ALA A 315 -4.05 -2.88 3.20
N ARG A 316 -3.86 -1.60 2.83
CA ARG A 316 -4.85 -0.54 3.03
C ARG A 316 -6.04 -0.75 2.12
N VAL A 317 -5.80 -0.96 0.83
CA VAL A 317 -6.86 -1.30 -0.14
C VAL A 317 -7.59 -2.57 0.27
N ARG A 318 -6.87 -3.61 0.67
CA ARG A 318 -7.48 -4.87 1.12
C ARG A 318 -8.43 -4.68 2.29
N ARG A 319 -8.00 -3.95 3.36
CA ARG A 319 -8.86 -3.67 4.52
C ARG A 319 -10.07 -2.83 4.14
N GLY A 320 -9.84 -1.75 3.40
CA GLY A 320 -10.91 -0.86 2.95
C GLY A 320 -11.95 -1.57 2.09
N MET A 321 -11.51 -2.43 1.17
CA MET A 321 -12.42 -3.21 0.32
C MET A 321 -13.24 -4.25 1.08
N ILE A 322 -12.66 -4.91 2.09
CA ILE A 322 -13.41 -5.86 2.92
C ILE A 322 -14.48 -5.11 3.73
N GLN A 323 -14.17 -3.95 4.30
CA GLN A 323 -15.13 -3.11 5.01
C GLN A 323 -16.20 -2.56 4.07
N LEU A 324 -15.79 -2.14 2.86
CA LEU A 324 -16.72 -1.68 1.83
C LEU A 324 -17.67 -2.79 1.40
N ALA A 325 -17.21 -4.03 1.23
CA ALA A 325 -18.03 -5.15 0.83
C ALA A 325 -19.19 -5.40 1.82
N TRP A 326 -18.95 -5.26 3.13
CA TRP A 326 -20.03 -5.35 4.13
C TRP A 326 -21.05 -4.22 3.98
N ARG A 327 -20.59 -2.97 3.80
CA ARG A 327 -21.48 -1.82 3.57
C ARG A 327 -22.25 -1.94 2.27
N PHE A 328 -21.60 -2.46 1.22
CA PHE A 328 -22.22 -2.67 -0.08
C PHE A 328 -23.44 -3.60 0.01
N LEU A 329 -23.36 -4.69 0.78
CA LEU A 329 -24.49 -5.59 1.02
C LEU A 329 -25.69 -4.91 1.69
N LEU A 330 -25.45 -3.89 2.53
CA LEU A 330 -26.51 -3.15 3.20
C LEU A 330 -27.22 -2.17 2.26
N HIS A 331 -26.45 -1.51 1.38
CA HIS A 331 -26.96 -0.43 0.55
C HIS A 331 -27.33 -0.82 -0.87
N GLN A 332 -26.77 -1.92 -1.39
CA GLN A 332 -26.93 -2.38 -2.77
C GLN A 332 -27.62 -3.76 -2.81
N LYS A 333 -28.81 -3.84 -2.20
CA LYS A 333 -29.50 -5.11 -1.94
C LYS A 333 -29.84 -5.90 -3.22
N ASP A 334 -30.13 -5.18 -4.30
CA ASP A 334 -30.61 -5.73 -5.57
C ASP A 334 -29.52 -5.86 -6.63
N SER A 335 -28.28 -5.46 -6.30
CA SER A 335 -27.16 -5.62 -7.23
C SER A 335 -26.83 -7.09 -7.48
N ALA A 336 -26.41 -7.40 -8.71
CA ALA A 336 -25.97 -8.74 -9.09
C ALA A 336 -24.87 -9.31 -8.17
N LEU A 337 -23.98 -8.44 -7.66
CA LEU A 337 -22.94 -8.83 -6.70
C LEU A 337 -23.51 -9.25 -5.35
N THR A 338 -24.53 -8.56 -4.85
CA THR A 338 -25.20 -8.93 -3.60
C THR A 338 -25.98 -10.21 -3.75
N GLN A 339 -26.70 -10.38 -4.87
CA GLN A 339 -27.41 -11.63 -5.17
C GLN A 339 -26.44 -12.81 -5.28
N TRP A 340 -25.29 -12.61 -5.97
CA TRP A 340 -24.22 -13.61 -6.03
C TRP A 340 -23.71 -14.01 -4.65
N TYR A 341 -23.50 -13.04 -3.75
CA TYR A 341 -23.03 -13.30 -2.39
C TYR A 341 -24.08 -14.11 -1.60
N ARG A 342 -25.36 -13.70 -1.65
CA ARG A 342 -26.47 -14.37 -0.96
C ARG A 342 -26.64 -15.83 -1.43
N ALA A 343 -26.62 -16.06 -2.74
CA ALA A 343 -26.72 -17.41 -3.30
C ALA A 343 -25.56 -18.31 -2.82
N ARG A 344 -24.35 -17.78 -2.70
CA ARG A 344 -23.19 -18.55 -2.24
C ARG A 344 -23.12 -18.78 -0.72
N THR A 345 -23.88 -18.02 0.06
CA THR A 345 -23.90 -18.12 1.52
C THR A 345 -25.19 -18.71 2.07
N ALA A 346 -26.19 -18.94 1.25
CA ALA A 346 -27.50 -19.48 1.64
C ALA A 346 -27.41 -20.88 2.28
N SER A 347 -26.55 -21.77 1.74
CA SER A 347 -26.40 -23.16 2.16
C SER A 347 -25.15 -23.45 3.00
N ALA A 348 -24.34 -22.44 3.37
CA ALA A 348 -23.02 -22.68 3.90
C ALA A 348 -22.82 -22.01 5.28
N GLY A 349 -23.10 -22.73 6.34
CA GLY A 349 -22.58 -22.39 7.66
C GLY A 349 -21.04 -22.19 7.61
N GLY A 350 -20.52 -21.10 8.17
CA GLY A 350 -19.08 -20.85 8.32
C GLY A 350 -18.35 -20.20 7.13
N LYS A 351 -18.90 -20.16 5.92
CA LYS A 351 -18.20 -19.58 4.73
C LYS A 351 -18.40 -18.07 4.53
N ARG A 352 -19.21 -17.40 5.36
CA ARG A 352 -19.50 -15.94 5.19
C ARG A 352 -18.26 -15.07 5.15
N LYS A 353 -17.26 -15.33 6.02
CA LYS A 353 -15.99 -14.57 6.06
C LYS A 353 -15.14 -14.75 4.81
N THR A 354 -15.12 -15.94 4.23
CA THR A 354 -14.43 -16.20 2.96
C THR A 354 -15.15 -15.55 1.80
N MET A 355 -16.48 -15.65 1.78
CA MET A 355 -17.29 -15.07 0.70
C MET A 355 -17.28 -13.55 0.69
N ILE A 356 -17.17 -12.88 1.85
CA ILE A 356 -17.03 -11.41 1.86
C ILE A 356 -15.72 -10.94 1.23
N VAL A 357 -14.64 -11.70 1.38
CA VAL A 357 -13.36 -11.41 0.72
C VAL A 357 -13.48 -11.60 -0.80
N ALA A 358 -14.16 -12.63 -1.24
CA ALA A 358 -14.44 -12.86 -2.66
C ALA A 358 -15.35 -11.75 -3.25
N LEU A 359 -16.34 -11.28 -2.48
CA LEU A 359 -17.14 -10.12 -2.85
C LEU A 359 -16.29 -8.85 -2.94
N ALA A 360 -15.43 -8.58 -1.96
CA ALA A 360 -14.51 -7.45 -1.97
C ALA A 360 -13.63 -7.41 -3.23
N ARG A 361 -13.13 -8.59 -3.66
CA ARG A 361 -12.38 -8.72 -4.92
C ARG A 361 -13.24 -8.40 -6.14
N LYS A 362 -14.45 -8.96 -6.22
CA LYS A 362 -15.37 -8.72 -7.35
C LYS A 362 -15.79 -7.25 -7.40
N LEU A 363 -16.10 -6.66 -6.25
CA LEU A 363 -16.48 -5.25 -6.14
C LEU A 363 -15.35 -4.33 -6.57
N LEU A 364 -14.11 -4.60 -6.15
CA LEU A 364 -12.96 -3.81 -6.58
C LEU A 364 -12.77 -3.85 -8.10
N ILE A 365 -12.91 -5.03 -8.72
CA ILE A 365 -12.82 -5.17 -10.18
C ILE A 365 -13.97 -4.41 -10.87
N ALA A 366 -15.18 -4.43 -10.30
CA ALA A 366 -16.32 -3.69 -10.83
C ALA A 366 -16.10 -2.17 -10.74
N LEU A 367 -15.58 -1.67 -9.62
CA LEU A 367 -15.24 -0.25 -9.45
C LEU A 367 -14.08 0.16 -10.38
N TRP A 368 -13.11 -0.70 -10.60
CA TRP A 368 -12.04 -0.45 -11.58
C TRP A 368 -12.60 -0.34 -13.01
N ARG A 369 -13.53 -1.22 -13.42
CA ARG A 369 -14.22 -1.09 -14.71
C ARG A 369 -15.03 0.21 -14.80
N LEU A 370 -15.75 0.56 -13.74
CA LEU A 370 -16.51 1.80 -13.69
C LEU A 370 -15.62 3.02 -14.02
N VAL A 371 -14.41 3.09 -13.46
CA VAL A 371 -13.52 4.25 -13.72
C VAL A 371 -12.74 4.16 -15.04
N THR A 372 -12.52 2.95 -15.59
CA THR A 372 -11.75 2.75 -16.83
C THR A 372 -12.62 2.71 -18.08
N THR A 373 -13.83 2.18 -17.98
CA THR A 373 -14.73 1.97 -19.13
C THR A 373 -16.10 2.64 -18.97
N GLY A 374 -16.39 3.25 -17.82
CA GLY A 374 -17.73 3.78 -17.52
C GLY A 374 -18.80 2.73 -17.22
N GLU A 375 -18.44 1.43 -17.22
CA GLU A 375 -19.39 0.33 -17.01
C GLU A 375 -19.95 0.34 -15.59
N VAL A 376 -21.23 0.70 -15.44
CA VAL A 376 -21.90 0.62 -14.13
C VAL A 376 -22.23 -0.86 -13.84
N PRO A 377 -21.84 -1.37 -12.65
CA PRO A 377 -22.11 -2.76 -12.32
C PRO A 377 -23.62 -3.04 -12.25
N THR A 378 -24.06 -4.19 -12.78
CA THR A 378 -25.47 -4.55 -12.93
C THR A 378 -26.25 -4.46 -11.60
N GLY A 379 -27.34 -3.70 -11.62
CA GLY A 379 -28.23 -3.50 -10.47
C GLY A 379 -27.65 -2.60 -9.37
N VAL A 380 -26.56 -1.87 -9.66
CA VAL A 380 -26.00 -0.89 -8.73
C VAL A 380 -26.71 0.44 -8.88
N VAL A 381 -27.15 1.00 -7.76
CA VAL A 381 -27.79 2.32 -7.68
C VAL A 381 -26.74 3.38 -7.41
N LEU A 382 -26.75 4.43 -8.26
CA LEU A 382 -25.90 5.61 -8.12
C LEU A 382 -26.69 6.78 -7.55
N ARG A 383 -26.03 7.65 -6.78
CA ARG A 383 -26.57 8.98 -6.44
C ARG A 383 -26.71 9.81 -7.71
N ALA A 384 -27.64 10.74 -7.71
CA ALA A 384 -27.68 11.78 -8.74
C ALA A 384 -26.31 12.50 -8.83
N ALA A 385 -26.02 13.03 -10.01
CA ALA A 385 -24.78 13.75 -10.26
C ALA A 385 -24.77 15.08 -9.53
#